data_38dc94b526d50d5a6a368753ef0c6169
#
_entry.id   38dc94b526d50d5a6a368753ef0c6169
#
_cell.length_a   1.000
_cell.length_b   1.000
_cell.length_c   1.000
_cell.angle_alpha   90.00
_cell.angle_beta   90.00
_cell.angle_gamma   90.00
#
_symmetry.space_group_name_H-M   'P 1'
#
loop_
_entity.id
_entity.type
_entity.pdbx_description
1 polymer ?
#
loop_
_entity_poly.entity_id
_entity_poly.type
_entity_poly.pdbx_seq_one_letter_code
_entity_poly.pdbx_strand_id
1 'polypeptide(L)'
;MPDTALMDSLRANTLPLDIAPIFRGGGITEFRYWVMRRLKYPETMLEQRVQGRVIIHFVVDEQGKVGPWDVAFSPHADLSAAVINIIAKSPLWTPGYRDGKPVKVLFEFTVDFKTTSRPQIAPLPWGNTNSPNGNGNRRHY
;
A
#
# COMPACT_ATOMS: atom_id res chain seq x y z
N MET A 1 -15.15 -0.85 9.81
CA MET A 1 -14.53 0.24 10.56
C MET A 1 -13.11 -0.10 10.90
N PRO A 2 -12.20 0.85 10.75
CA PRO A 2 -10.83 0.60 11.18
C PRO A 2 -10.74 0.44 12.68
N ASP A 3 -9.81 -0.38 13.12
CA ASP A 3 -9.54 -0.58 14.53
C ASP A 3 -8.36 0.31 14.92
N THR A 4 -8.67 1.54 15.34
CA THR A 4 -7.65 2.54 15.64
C THR A 4 -6.76 2.11 16.80
N ALA A 5 -7.35 1.47 17.82
CA ALA A 5 -6.58 1.00 18.97
C ALA A 5 -5.55 -0.06 18.56
N LEU A 6 -5.97 -1.01 17.71
CA LEU A 6 -5.04 -2.02 17.20
C LEU A 6 -3.95 -1.39 16.34
N MET A 7 -4.34 -0.47 15.46
CA MET A 7 -3.38 0.22 14.60
C MET A 7 -2.34 0.98 15.43
N ASP A 8 -2.79 1.70 16.45
CA ASP A 8 -1.88 2.45 17.33
C ASP A 8 -0.95 1.52 18.08
N SER A 9 -1.46 0.41 18.56
CA SER A 9 -0.66 -0.59 19.26
C SER A 9 0.44 -1.15 18.36
N LEU A 10 0.10 -1.44 17.10
CA LEU A 10 1.07 -1.99 16.16
C LEU A 10 2.12 -0.95 15.76
N ARG A 11 1.73 0.33 15.64
CA ARG A 11 2.69 1.40 15.35
C ARG A 11 3.70 1.56 16.48
N ALA A 12 3.26 1.39 17.71
CA ALA A 12 4.13 1.54 18.88
C ALA A 12 5.04 0.33 19.07
N ASN A 13 4.70 -0.81 18.48
CA ASN A 13 5.47 -2.04 18.66
C ASN A 13 6.59 -2.07 17.61
N THR A 14 7.80 -1.78 18.06
CA THR A 14 8.98 -1.73 17.18
C THR A 14 9.85 -2.96 17.30
N LEU A 15 9.38 -4.03 17.95
CA LEU A 15 10.15 -5.26 18.05
C LEU A 15 10.37 -5.87 16.68
N PRO A 16 11.58 -6.34 16.38
CA PRO A 16 11.86 -6.91 15.07
C PRO A 16 11.11 -8.21 14.84
N LEU A 17 10.83 -8.49 13.58
CA LEU A 17 10.24 -9.76 13.15
C LEU A 17 11.35 -10.74 12.83
N ASP A 18 11.10 -12.01 13.13
CA ASP A 18 11.98 -13.09 12.68
C ASP A 18 11.74 -13.35 11.20
N ILE A 19 10.48 -13.34 10.78
CA ILE A 19 10.09 -13.53 9.39
C ILE A 19 9.04 -12.48 9.04
N ALA A 20 9.30 -11.71 7.99
CA ALA A 20 8.33 -10.73 7.51
C ALA A 20 7.20 -11.43 6.77
N PRO A 21 5.99 -10.83 6.71
CA PRO A 21 4.91 -11.41 5.92
C PRO A 21 5.30 -11.57 4.46
N ILE A 22 4.82 -12.66 3.85
CA ILE A 22 5.15 -13.00 2.47
C ILE A 22 3.89 -12.99 1.62
N PHE A 23 3.95 -12.29 0.50
CA PHE A 23 2.87 -12.22 -0.47
C PHE A 23 3.35 -12.90 -1.77
N ARG A 24 2.80 -14.08 -2.06
CA ARG A 24 3.09 -14.80 -3.32
C ARG A 24 4.59 -14.92 -3.58
N GLY A 25 5.33 -15.29 -2.55
CA GLY A 25 6.77 -15.47 -2.67
C GLY A 25 7.60 -14.21 -2.56
N GLY A 26 6.97 -13.04 -2.37
CA GLY A 26 7.66 -11.77 -2.21
C GLY A 26 7.16 -11.02 -1.00
N GLY A 27 7.49 -9.74 -0.94
CA GLY A 27 7.09 -8.89 0.18
C GLY A 27 6.09 -7.83 -0.27
N ILE A 28 6.17 -6.67 0.39
CA ILE A 28 5.26 -5.55 0.10
C ILE A 28 5.40 -5.05 -1.35
N THR A 29 6.58 -5.17 -1.93
CA THR A 29 6.79 -4.76 -3.32
C THR A 29 5.95 -5.62 -4.27
N GLU A 30 5.91 -6.92 -4.04
CA GLU A 30 5.10 -7.83 -4.84
C GLU A 30 3.61 -7.51 -4.70
N PHE A 31 3.18 -7.18 -3.48
CA PHE A 31 1.82 -6.76 -3.23
C PHE A 31 1.48 -5.46 -3.96
N ARG A 32 2.41 -4.51 -3.98
CA ARG A 32 2.21 -3.26 -4.71
C ARG A 32 1.92 -3.51 -6.19
N TYR A 33 2.70 -4.39 -6.82
CA TYR A 33 2.46 -4.75 -8.22
C TYR A 33 1.09 -5.38 -8.40
N TRP A 34 0.70 -6.25 -7.47
CA TRP A 34 -0.61 -6.90 -7.53
C TRP A 34 -1.74 -5.86 -7.48
N VAL A 35 -1.62 -4.89 -6.58
CA VAL A 35 -2.61 -3.82 -6.44
C VAL A 35 -2.64 -2.94 -7.70
N MET A 36 -1.46 -2.50 -8.14
CA MET A 36 -1.37 -1.55 -9.25
C MET A 36 -1.89 -2.12 -10.57
N ARG A 37 -1.79 -3.42 -10.74
CA ARG A 37 -2.34 -4.05 -11.94
C ARG A 37 -3.87 -4.03 -11.96
N ARG A 38 -4.50 -3.86 -10.81
CA ARG A 38 -5.96 -3.91 -10.65
C ARG A 38 -6.58 -2.55 -10.41
N LEU A 39 -5.76 -1.60 -9.97
CA LEU A 39 -6.25 -0.29 -9.58
C LEU A 39 -6.62 0.53 -10.79
N LYS A 40 -7.79 1.17 -10.73
CA LYS A 40 -8.25 2.08 -11.77
C LYS A 40 -8.50 3.44 -11.14
N TYR A 41 -8.18 4.47 -11.90
CA TYR A 41 -8.51 5.84 -11.53
C TYR A 41 -10.04 5.98 -11.59
N PRO A 42 -10.72 6.35 -10.51
CA PRO A 42 -12.17 6.55 -10.59
C PRO A 42 -12.50 7.63 -11.63
N GLU A 43 -13.45 7.33 -12.49
CA GLU A 43 -13.76 8.21 -13.62
C GLU A 43 -14.16 9.60 -13.18
N THR A 44 -15.00 9.71 -12.14
CA THR A 44 -15.44 10.99 -11.61
C THR A 44 -14.26 11.82 -11.09
N MET A 45 -13.29 11.15 -10.48
CA MET A 45 -12.11 11.84 -9.96
C MET A 45 -11.21 12.32 -11.08
N LEU A 46 -11.11 11.52 -12.14
CA LEU A 46 -10.33 11.89 -13.30
C LEU A 46 -10.96 13.09 -14.02
N GLU A 47 -12.29 13.07 -14.17
CA GLU A 47 -13.02 14.17 -14.81
C GLU A 47 -12.87 15.48 -14.02
N GLN A 48 -12.88 15.39 -12.70
CA GLN A 48 -12.76 16.56 -11.83
C GLN A 48 -11.29 16.93 -11.58
N ARG A 49 -10.36 16.19 -12.17
CA ARG A 49 -8.92 16.38 -12.01
C ARG A 49 -8.47 16.33 -10.55
N VAL A 50 -9.12 15.48 -9.77
CA VAL A 50 -8.73 15.26 -8.39
C VAL A 50 -7.52 14.33 -8.39
N GLN A 51 -6.41 14.78 -7.82
CA GLN A 51 -5.18 14.02 -7.80
C GLN A 51 -4.47 14.21 -6.46
N GLY A 52 -3.47 13.39 -6.21
CA GLY A 52 -2.65 13.50 -5.02
C GLY A 52 -2.31 12.15 -4.45
N ARG A 53 -1.72 12.17 -3.27
CA ARG A 53 -1.23 10.98 -2.61
C ARG A 53 -2.26 10.41 -1.67
N VAL A 54 -2.47 9.09 -1.76
CA VAL A 54 -3.31 8.34 -0.84
C VAL A 54 -2.39 7.47 0.02
N ILE A 55 -2.56 7.54 1.32
CA ILE A 55 -1.77 6.72 2.27
C ILE A 55 -2.74 5.88 3.07
N ILE A 56 -2.60 4.56 2.97
CA ILE A 56 -3.44 3.59 3.67
C ILE A 56 -2.56 2.78 4.60
N HIS A 57 -3.02 2.57 5.83
CA HIS A 57 -2.41 1.59 6.73
C HIS A 57 -3.29 0.35 6.74
N PHE A 58 -2.70 -0.82 6.65
CA PHE A 58 -3.44 -2.06 6.75
C PHE A 58 -2.64 -3.09 7.53
N VAL A 59 -3.35 -4.09 8.05
CA VAL A 59 -2.74 -5.14 8.86
C VAL A 59 -2.81 -6.44 8.10
N VAL A 60 -1.71 -7.20 8.13
CA VAL A 60 -1.73 -8.63 7.76
C VAL A 60 -1.79 -9.39 9.08
N ASP A 61 -2.88 -10.13 9.30
CA ASP A 61 -3.10 -10.77 10.59
C ASP A 61 -2.41 -12.14 10.68
N GLU A 62 -2.63 -12.83 11.79
CA GLU A 62 -1.97 -14.10 12.08
C GLU A 62 -2.36 -15.21 11.12
N GLN A 63 -3.49 -15.06 10.42
CA GLN A 63 -3.93 -16.00 9.40
C GLN A 63 -3.54 -15.58 7.99
N GLY A 64 -2.84 -14.44 7.86
CA GLY A 64 -2.45 -13.92 6.56
C GLY A 64 -3.54 -13.11 5.86
N LYS A 65 -4.61 -12.76 6.56
CA LYS A 65 -5.68 -11.94 6.01
C LYS A 65 -5.35 -10.47 6.14
N VAL A 66 -5.77 -9.69 5.14
CA VAL A 66 -5.62 -8.25 5.17
C VAL A 66 -6.82 -7.63 5.88
N GLY A 67 -6.56 -6.84 6.90
CA GLY A 67 -7.54 -6.13 7.69
C GLY A 67 -7.17 -6.13 9.15
N PRO A 68 -7.57 -5.09 9.89
CA PRO A 68 -8.27 -3.89 9.48
C PRO A 68 -7.38 -2.92 8.68
N TRP A 69 -7.98 -1.84 8.19
CA TRP A 69 -7.26 -0.79 7.49
C TRP A 69 -7.74 0.58 7.96
N ASP A 70 -6.98 1.60 7.58
CA ASP A 70 -7.19 2.95 8.03
C ASP A 70 -6.61 3.90 6.97
N VAL A 71 -7.30 4.99 6.69
CA VAL A 71 -6.83 6.00 5.75
C VAL A 71 -6.03 7.04 6.53
N ALA A 72 -4.71 7.06 6.31
CA ALA A 72 -3.86 8.05 6.95
C ALA A 72 -3.97 9.40 6.25
N PHE A 73 -4.11 9.40 4.93
CA PHE A 73 -4.29 10.62 4.15
C PHE A 73 -4.91 10.30 2.80
N SER A 74 -5.82 11.15 2.36
CA SER A 74 -6.40 11.05 1.01
C SER A 74 -6.92 12.42 0.59
N PRO A 75 -6.67 12.85 -0.66
CA PRO A 75 -7.23 14.10 -1.15
C PRO A 75 -8.74 14.00 -1.39
N HIS A 76 -9.27 12.80 -1.55
CA HIS A 76 -10.71 12.60 -1.74
C HIS A 76 -11.05 11.16 -1.35
N ALA A 77 -12.22 11.01 -0.72
CA ALA A 77 -12.65 9.69 -0.24
C ALA A 77 -12.76 8.65 -1.36
N ASP A 78 -13.12 9.07 -2.56
CA ASP A 78 -13.27 8.15 -3.69
C ASP A 78 -11.92 7.57 -4.13
N LEU A 79 -10.84 8.31 -3.98
CA LEU A 79 -9.50 7.80 -4.29
C LEU A 79 -9.06 6.74 -3.28
N SER A 80 -9.23 7.02 -1.99
CA SER A 80 -8.89 6.04 -0.97
C SER A 80 -9.79 4.81 -1.06
N ALA A 81 -11.08 5.00 -1.36
CA ALA A 81 -12.00 3.87 -1.53
C ALA A 81 -11.56 2.96 -2.67
N ALA A 82 -11.06 3.52 -3.77
CA ALA A 82 -10.57 2.72 -4.89
C ALA A 82 -9.40 1.83 -4.47
N VAL A 83 -8.48 2.36 -3.68
CA VAL A 83 -7.32 1.62 -3.19
C VAL A 83 -7.76 0.53 -2.21
N ILE A 84 -8.58 0.90 -1.22
CA ILE A 84 -9.04 -0.03 -0.20
C ILE A 84 -9.82 -1.18 -0.82
N ASN A 85 -10.64 -0.90 -1.83
CA ASN A 85 -11.43 -1.92 -2.49
C ASN A 85 -10.56 -3.03 -3.09
N ILE A 86 -9.38 -2.68 -3.58
CA ILE A 86 -8.43 -3.66 -4.10
C ILE A 86 -7.69 -4.36 -2.95
N ILE A 87 -7.22 -3.60 -1.98
CA ILE A 87 -6.49 -4.16 -0.83
C ILE A 87 -7.36 -5.19 -0.10
N ALA A 88 -8.65 -4.90 0.05
CA ALA A 88 -9.58 -5.79 0.75
C ALA A 88 -9.77 -7.14 0.03
N LYS A 89 -9.46 -7.20 -1.25
CA LYS A 89 -9.60 -8.42 -2.04
C LYS A 89 -8.30 -9.23 -2.12
N SER A 90 -7.31 -8.87 -1.33
CA SER A 90 -6.01 -9.53 -1.33
C SER A 90 -6.16 -11.02 -1.05
N PRO A 91 -5.46 -11.90 -1.81
CA PRO A 91 -5.32 -13.29 -1.40
C PRO A 91 -4.58 -13.36 -0.07
N LEU A 92 -4.61 -14.53 0.54
CA LEU A 92 -3.93 -14.73 1.81
C LEU A 92 -2.43 -14.56 1.66
N TRP A 93 -1.84 -13.92 2.66
CA TRP A 93 -0.40 -13.83 2.81
C TRP A 93 0.08 -14.97 3.70
N THR A 94 1.39 -15.24 3.69
CA THR A 94 2.01 -15.96 4.78
C THR A 94 2.25 -14.93 5.87
N PRO A 95 1.75 -15.14 7.10
CA PRO A 95 1.87 -14.12 8.14
C PRO A 95 3.31 -13.93 8.59
N GLY A 96 3.57 -12.80 9.24
CA GLY A 96 4.85 -12.57 9.88
C GLY A 96 4.99 -13.38 11.15
N TYR A 97 6.22 -13.65 11.57
CA TYR A 97 6.49 -14.47 12.74
C TYR A 97 7.45 -13.75 13.68
N ARG A 98 7.22 -13.96 14.96
CA ARG A 98 8.12 -13.54 16.04
C ARG A 98 8.11 -14.64 17.10
N ASP A 99 9.30 -15.12 17.47
CA ASP A 99 9.45 -16.21 18.47
C ASP A 99 8.65 -17.45 18.09
N GLY A 100 8.64 -17.78 16.79
CA GLY A 100 7.96 -18.97 16.28
C GLY A 100 6.44 -18.88 16.20
N LYS A 101 5.87 -17.70 16.45
CA LYS A 101 4.43 -17.50 16.46
C LYS A 101 4.02 -16.49 15.39
N PRO A 102 2.89 -16.71 14.72
CA PRO A 102 2.39 -15.69 13.77
C PRO A 102 1.95 -14.46 14.54
N VAL A 103 2.23 -13.29 13.97
CA VAL A 103 1.90 -12.01 14.58
C VAL A 103 1.25 -11.10 13.55
N LYS A 104 0.49 -10.11 14.05
CA LYS A 104 -0.09 -9.06 13.21
C LYS A 104 1.01 -8.08 12.84
N VAL A 105 1.01 -7.64 11.58
CA VAL A 105 2.00 -6.69 11.08
C VAL A 105 1.27 -5.55 10.36
N LEU A 106 1.62 -4.33 10.71
CA LEU A 106 1.06 -3.13 10.10
C LEU A 106 1.94 -2.70 8.92
N PHE A 107 1.29 -2.43 7.78
CA PHE A 107 1.96 -1.90 6.60
C PHE A 107 1.40 -0.53 6.26
N GLU A 108 2.27 0.31 5.70
CA GLU A 108 1.85 1.57 5.08
C GLU A 108 1.92 1.40 3.57
N PHE A 109 0.83 1.77 2.89
CA PHE A 109 0.72 1.63 1.45
C PHE A 109 0.38 2.98 0.84
N THR A 110 1.21 3.43 -0.09
CA THR A 110 1.09 4.76 -0.67
C THR A 110 0.87 4.66 -2.18
N VAL A 111 -0.12 5.42 -2.68
CA VAL A 111 -0.41 5.49 -4.12
C VAL A 111 -0.50 6.97 -4.52
N ASP A 112 0.19 7.32 -5.57
CA ASP A 112 0.10 8.67 -6.15
C ASP A 112 -0.85 8.65 -7.33
N PHE A 113 -1.95 9.40 -7.24
CA PHE A 113 -2.90 9.57 -8.33
C PHE A 113 -2.56 10.84 -9.10
N LYS A 114 -2.33 10.71 -10.39
CA LYS A 114 -2.00 11.85 -11.26
C LYS A 114 -2.92 11.83 -12.47
N THR A 115 -3.51 12.96 -12.79
CA THR A 115 -4.48 13.05 -13.88
C THR A 115 -3.87 12.87 -15.26
N THR A 116 -2.58 12.98 -15.37
CA THR A 116 -1.88 12.86 -16.66
C THR A 116 -1.36 11.45 -16.92
N SER A 117 -1.53 10.53 -15.95
CA SER A 117 -0.99 9.19 -16.10
C SER A 117 -1.79 8.23 -15.25
N ARG A 118 -1.46 6.94 -15.37
CA ARG A 118 -2.03 5.90 -14.52
C ARG A 118 -1.57 6.11 -13.08
N PRO A 119 -2.34 5.62 -12.08
CA PRO A 119 -1.85 5.63 -10.70
C PRO A 119 -0.50 4.92 -10.61
N GLN A 120 0.36 5.44 -9.77
CA GLN A 120 1.72 4.92 -9.64
C GLN A 120 2.04 4.63 -8.18
N ILE A 121 2.92 3.65 -7.99
CA ILE A 121 3.47 3.37 -6.67
C ILE A 121 4.42 4.51 -6.32
N ALA A 122 4.26 5.08 -5.13
CA ALA A 122 5.14 6.15 -4.68
C ALA A 122 6.58 5.66 -4.58
N PRO A 123 7.56 6.50 -4.89
CA PRO A 123 8.96 6.09 -4.77
C PRO A 123 9.32 5.76 -3.34
N LEU A 124 10.22 4.81 -3.20
CA LEU A 124 10.73 4.45 -1.87
C LEU A 124 11.68 5.54 -1.38
N PRO A 125 11.72 5.78 -0.07
CA PRO A 125 12.55 6.86 0.47
C PRO A 125 14.03 6.74 0.14
N TRP A 126 14.52 5.55 -0.09
CA TRP A 126 15.93 5.32 -0.39
C TRP A 126 16.21 5.10 -1.88
N GLY A 127 15.19 5.21 -2.71
CA GLY A 127 15.31 4.88 -4.10
C GLY A 127 15.34 6.04 -4.97
N ASN A 128 15.53 5.77 -5.46
CA ASN A 128 15.60 6.16 -6.46
C ASN A 128 15.39 6.46 -7.50
N THR A 129 15.62 6.39 -7.52
CA THR A 129 15.61 6.52 -8.23
C THR A 129 15.55 6.55 -9.32
N ASN A 130 15.76 6.37 -9.40
CA ASN A 130 15.81 6.43 -10.43
C ASN A 130 15.44 6.47 -11.29
N SER A 131 15.51 6.67 -11.34
CA SER A 131 15.31 6.72 -12.15
C SER A 131 15.14 6.86 -12.97
N PRO A 132 15.31 6.80 -13.23
CA PRO A 132 15.21 6.97 -14.13
C PRO A 132 14.89 7.27 -14.84
N ASN A 133 15.07 7.41 -14.50
CA ASN A 133 15.07 7.70 -15.15
C ASN A 133 14.74 8.13 -15.72
N GLY A 134 14.79 8.13 -15.47
CA GLY A 134 14.77 8.47 -15.85
C GLY A 134 14.45 9.08 -16.51
N ASN A 135 14.58 9.24 -16.30
CA ASN A 135 14.65 9.67 -16.95
C ASN A 135 14.41 10.10 -17.62
N GLY A 136 14.42 10.05 -17.61
CA GLY A 136 14.50 10.31 -18.08
C GLY A 136 14.18 10.84 -18.83
N ASN A 137 14.32 10.88 -18.67
CA ASN A 137 14.38 11.18 -19.30
C ASN A 137 14.12 11.63 -20.12
N ARG A 138 14.23 11.57 -20.09
CA ARG A 138 14.22 11.84 -20.61
C ARG A 138 14.05 12.26 -21.65
N ARG A 139 14.17 12.30 -21.60
CA ARG A 139 14.20 12.60 -22.26
C ARG A 139 13.88 12.99 -23.25
N HIS A 140 13.80 13.06 -23.04
CA HIS A 140 13.67 13.28 -23.68
C HIS A 140 13.25 13.74 -24.42
N TYR A 141 13.48 13.71 -24.41
CA TYR A 141 13.33 14.18 -24.97
C TYR A 141 13.10 14.37 -25.53
#